data_4c067056212ddf9e81d6fcd6adabd9c4
#
_entry.id   4c067056212ddf9e81d6fcd6adabd9c4
#
_cell.length_a   1.000
_cell.length_b   1.000
_cell.length_c   1.000
_cell.angle_alpha   90.00
_cell.angle_beta   90.00
_cell.angle_gamma   90.00
#
_symmetry.space_group_name_H-M   'P 1'
#
loop_
_entity.id
_entity.type
_entity.pdbx_description
1 polymer ?
#
loop_
_entity_poly.entity_id
_entity_poly.type
_entity_poly.pdbx_seq_one_letter_code
_entity_poly.pdbx_strand_id
1 'polypeptide(L)'
;MRRRKYLKTIAAGTTVAALAGCTSDDDEGGNGNGNGNGNENGTGDENGNGNGNENGTGNGDMENGDENPYGLDNGVVTIGSDIPYKPFEYRTEDGDLTGFDPAMAEAIFVDEMGLEYEFQKTAWDGIIPSLNNGNFRVIMSAMTINDTRDEEVDFSDPYFTAYQTVIVLENSDIESKEDLQGESVGVQKNTTGEGAAQQLKEELDGDLDIQSYDQITGAFDALINNQVAAVVNDNTVNAEFANENDGIVFLEGEGAAAEAGQDAPDYLTLTVENYGIAFREDDDEFLEAVNEALAAVKESGRYDEIYNEYFAG
;
A
#
# COMPACT_ATOMS: atom_id res chain seq x y z
N MET A 1 -4.00 -36.78 8.52
CA MET A 1 -4.40 -35.39 8.53
C MET A 1 -3.81 -34.74 7.31
N ARG A 2 -4.62 -34.24 6.40
CA ARG A 2 -4.12 -33.57 5.18
C ARG A 2 -3.97 -32.11 5.52
N ARG A 3 -2.72 -31.63 5.61
CA ARG A 3 -2.43 -30.19 5.69
C ARG A 3 -2.96 -29.54 4.40
N ARG A 4 -4.06 -28.82 4.49
CA ARG A 4 -4.55 -28.00 3.37
C ARG A 4 -3.64 -26.78 3.26
N LYS A 5 -2.93 -26.65 2.15
CA LYS A 5 -2.13 -25.46 1.82
C LYS A 5 -3.07 -24.42 1.23
N TYR A 6 -3.35 -23.38 1.97
CA TYR A 6 -4.30 -22.31 1.60
C TYR A 6 -3.76 -21.31 0.54
N LEU A 7 -2.46 -21.36 0.26
CA LEU A 7 -1.81 -20.41 -0.66
C LEU A 7 -1.89 -20.77 -2.16
N LYS A 8 -2.74 -21.71 -2.59
CA LYS A 8 -2.68 -22.24 -3.95
C LYS A 8 -3.53 -21.56 -5.00
N THR A 9 -4.23 -20.48 -4.73
CA THR A 9 -5.10 -19.89 -5.76
C THR A 9 -5.19 -18.36 -5.64
N ILE A 10 -4.05 -17.68 -5.73
CA ILE A 10 -4.07 -16.29 -6.17
C ILE A 10 -3.38 -16.31 -7.54
N ALA A 11 -4.16 -16.62 -8.57
CA ALA A 11 -3.71 -16.42 -9.94
C ALA A 11 -3.62 -14.90 -10.15
N ALA A 12 -2.42 -14.40 -10.44
CA ALA A 12 -2.23 -13.06 -10.94
C ALA A 12 -3.00 -12.93 -12.26
N GLY A 13 -4.25 -12.48 -12.16
CA GLY A 13 -5.09 -12.18 -13.30
C GLY A 13 -4.68 -10.84 -13.89
N THR A 14 -3.65 -10.81 -14.71
CA THR A 14 -3.38 -9.69 -15.61
C THR A 14 -4.46 -9.65 -16.69
N THR A 15 -5.60 -9.05 -16.40
CA THR A 15 -6.53 -8.61 -17.45
C THR A 15 -6.03 -7.28 -18.00
N VAL A 16 -5.24 -7.36 -19.06
CA VAL A 16 -4.99 -6.24 -19.94
C VAL A 16 -6.33 -5.86 -20.58
N ALA A 17 -6.99 -4.84 -20.07
CA ALA A 17 -8.11 -4.20 -20.74
C ALA A 17 -7.57 -3.40 -21.92
N ALA A 18 -7.62 -3.98 -23.11
CA ALA A 18 -7.38 -3.28 -24.36
C ALA A 18 -8.50 -2.25 -24.58
N LEU A 19 -8.23 -0.99 -24.29
CA LEU A 19 -9.08 0.13 -24.71
C LEU A 19 -8.86 0.34 -26.20
N ALA A 20 -9.82 -0.12 -26.99
CA ALA A 20 -9.93 0.21 -28.40
C ALA A 20 -10.24 1.69 -28.55
N GLY A 21 -9.35 2.40 -29.26
CA GLY A 21 -9.54 3.80 -29.60
C GLY A 21 -10.74 4.02 -30.50
N CYS A 22 -11.42 5.13 -30.27
CA CYS A 22 -12.27 5.78 -31.27
C CYS A 22 -11.68 7.16 -31.56
N THR A 23 -11.12 7.29 -32.74
CA THR A 23 -10.82 8.56 -33.39
C THR A 23 -12.12 9.21 -33.84
N SER A 24 -12.27 10.49 -33.64
CA SER A 24 -13.08 11.36 -34.52
C SER A 24 -12.45 12.75 -34.57
N ASP A 25 -12.10 13.10 -35.78
CA ASP A 25 -11.61 14.38 -36.29
C ASP A 25 -12.70 15.47 -36.26
N ASP A 26 -12.19 16.68 -36.51
CA ASP A 26 -12.82 17.90 -37.03
C ASP A 26 -13.16 18.98 -35.98
N ASP A 27 -12.81 20.21 -36.12
CA ASP A 27 -12.31 21.14 -37.11
C ASP A 27 -12.40 22.57 -36.51
N GLU A 28 -11.44 23.41 -36.91
CA GLU A 28 -11.54 24.85 -37.14
C GLU A 28 -11.80 25.89 -36.03
N GLY A 29 -10.78 26.73 -35.84
CA GLY A 29 -10.90 28.15 -36.19
C GLY A 29 -11.08 29.17 -35.06
N GLY A 30 -10.12 30.06 -34.86
CA GLY A 30 -10.38 31.30 -34.12
C GLY A 30 -9.18 32.12 -33.66
N ASN A 31 -8.71 32.92 -34.54
CA ASN A 31 -7.70 33.98 -34.43
C ASN A 31 -8.09 35.06 -33.38
N GLY A 32 -7.16 35.54 -32.57
CA GLY A 32 -7.33 36.64 -31.64
C GLY A 32 -6.06 37.27 -31.14
N ASN A 33 -5.54 38.21 -31.92
CA ASN A 33 -4.39 39.07 -31.71
C ASN A 33 -4.62 40.09 -30.57
N GLY A 34 -3.68 40.30 -29.67
CA GLY A 34 -3.72 41.34 -28.64
C GLY A 34 -2.33 41.75 -28.13
N ASN A 35 -1.76 42.69 -28.81
CA ASN A 35 -0.51 43.37 -28.51
C ASN A 35 -0.66 44.35 -27.32
N GLY A 36 0.33 44.42 -26.44
CA GLY A 36 0.37 45.40 -25.34
C GLY A 36 1.76 45.60 -24.80
N ASN A 37 2.45 46.54 -25.39
CA ASN A 37 3.79 47.06 -25.09
C ASN A 37 3.76 47.99 -23.86
N GLY A 38 4.83 48.03 -23.05
CA GLY A 38 4.98 48.97 -21.94
C GLY A 38 6.36 48.90 -21.28
N ASN A 39 7.26 49.61 -21.85
CA ASN A 39 8.57 50.08 -21.48
C ASN A 39 8.51 50.96 -20.20
N GLU A 40 9.51 51.01 -19.31
CA GLU A 40 10.69 51.90 -19.14
C GLU A 40 11.21 51.80 -17.68
N ASN A 41 12.49 51.42 -17.50
CA ASN A 41 13.65 52.27 -17.28
C ASN A 41 13.76 52.96 -15.88
N GLY A 42 14.86 52.71 -15.18
CA GLY A 42 15.25 53.40 -13.95
C GLY A 42 16.66 52.99 -13.49
N THR A 43 17.59 53.78 -13.86
CA THR A 43 19.06 53.80 -13.66
C THR A 43 19.52 54.13 -12.23
N GLY A 44 20.76 53.69 -11.89
CA GLY A 44 21.70 54.37 -10.96
C GLY A 44 22.05 53.56 -9.71
N ASP A 45 23.22 53.49 -9.18
CA ASP A 45 24.57 53.89 -9.46
C ASP A 45 25.54 53.10 -8.56
N GLU A 46 26.71 52.99 -9.00
CA GLU A 46 27.98 52.52 -8.49
C GLU A 46 28.26 52.65 -6.97
N ASN A 47 28.93 51.66 -6.35
CA ASN A 47 30.30 51.90 -5.86
C ASN A 47 31.03 50.59 -5.49
N GLY A 48 32.23 50.46 -6.02
CA GLY A 48 33.11 49.33 -5.82
C GLY A 48 33.94 49.41 -4.55
N ASN A 49 34.44 48.30 -4.12
CA ASN A 49 35.80 48.21 -3.59
C ASN A 49 36.32 46.76 -3.71
N GLY A 50 37.40 46.61 -4.46
CA GLY A 50 38.10 45.36 -4.63
C GLY A 50 39.03 45.05 -3.48
N ASN A 51 39.19 43.78 -3.18
CA ASN A 51 40.47 43.27 -2.67
C ASN A 51 40.68 41.83 -3.16
N GLY A 52 41.64 41.67 -4.05
CA GLY A 52 42.07 40.38 -4.53
C GLY A 52 42.84 39.58 -3.48
N ASN A 53 42.60 38.30 -3.45
CA ASN A 53 43.63 37.35 -3.03
C ASN A 53 43.53 36.13 -3.94
N GLU A 54 44.46 36.04 -4.88
CA GLU A 54 44.69 34.83 -5.67
C GLU A 54 45.35 33.79 -4.76
N ASN A 55 44.73 32.64 -4.62
CA ASN A 55 45.48 31.44 -4.36
C ASN A 55 44.81 30.26 -5.11
N GLY A 56 45.41 29.98 -6.28
CA GLY A 56 45.03 28.86 -7.11
C GLY A 56 45.47 27.55 -6.47
N THR A 57 44.51 26.68 -6.25
CA THR A 57 44.71 25.23 -6.30
C THR A 57 43.56 24.68 -7.07
N GLY A 58 43.86 24.19 -8.27
CA GLY A 58 42.90 23.47 -9.09
C GLY A 58 42.38 22.24 -8.34
N ASN A 59 41.15 22.30 -8.02
CA ASN A 59 40.35 21.12 -7.70
C ASN A 59 39.43 20.93 -8.91
N GLY A 60 39.58 19.80 -9.57
CA GLY A 60 38.73 19.43 -10.67
C GLY A 60 37.29 19.53 -10.23
N ASP A 61 36.51 20.29 -10.97
CA ASP A 61 35.08 20.25 -10.91
C ASP A 61 34.63 18.80 -11.21
N MET A 62 34.42 18.02 -10.15
CA MET A 62 33.46 16.95 -10.23
C MET A 62 32.13 17.70 -10.29
N GLU A 63 31.56 17.74 -11.49
CA GLU A 63 30.12 17.98 -11.63
C GLU A 63 29.42 16.87 -10.78
N ASN A 64 29.20 17.15 -9.50
CA ASN A 64 28.23 16.47 -8.74
C ASN A 64 26.87 16.91 -9.30
N GLY A 65 26.37 16.13 -10.22
CA GLY A 65 24.98 16.10 -10.56
C GLY A 65 24.21 15.39 -9.42
N ASP A 66 24.25 15.94 -8.22
CA ASP A 66 23.27 15.68 -7.20
C ASP A 66 21.99 16.47 -7.55
N GLU A 67 21.41 16.15 -8.68
CA GLU A 67 20.00 16.46 -8.89
C GLU A 67 19.22 15.49 -8.00
N ASN A 68 18.79 15.96 -6.84
CA ASN A 68 17.73 15.35 -6.06
C ASN A 68 16.39 15.85 -6.65
N PRO A 69 15.88 15.21 -7.71
CA PRO A 69 14.77 15.73 -8.50
C PRO A 69 13.48 15.79 -7.70
N TYR A 70 13.40 15.01 -6.60
CA TYR A 70 12.18 14.87 -5.80
C TYR A 70 12.24 15.63 -4.47
N GLY A 71 13.28 16.46 -4.23
CA GLY A 71 13.43 17.20 -2.97
C GLY A 71 13.59 16.30 -1.74
N LEU A 72 14.17 15.10 -1.91
CA LEU A 72 14.41 14.15 -0.81
C LEU A 72 15.63 14.58 0.03
N ASP A 73 15.55 14.41 1.34
CA ASP A 73 16.70 14.61 2.21
C ASP A 73 17.75 13.52 1.95
N ASN A 74 18.90 13.91 1.41
CA ASN A 74 20.02 13.03 1.06
C ASN A 74 19.68 11.88 0.09
N GLY A 75 18.61 11.99 -0.72
CA GLY A 75 18.20 10.94 -1.64
C GLY A 75 17.54 9.72 -0.97
N VAL A 76 17.08 9.86 0.29
CA VAL A 76 16.43 8.80 1.06
C VAL A 76 14.92 8.96 1.04
N VAL A 77 14.20 7.93 0.62
CA VAL A 77 12.73 7.84 0.72
C VAL A 77 12.37 7.33 2.10
N THR A 78 11.76 8.17 2.93
CA THR A 78 11.23 7.74 4.22
C THR A 78 9.84 7.16 4.06
N ILE A 79 9.60 5.96 4.60
CA ILE A 79 8.38 5.16 4.41
C ILE A 79 7.71 4.92 5.75
N GLY A 80 6.47 5.38 5.92
CA GLY A 80 5.63 5.06 7.08
C GLY A 80 5.02 3.67 6.94
N SER A 81 5.05 2.85 8.00
CA SER A 81 4.52 1.50 7.98
C SER A 81 4.11 1.01 9.37
N ASP A 82 2.99 0.29 9.48
CA ASP A 82 2.50 -0.31 10.75
C ASP A 82 3.06 -1.73 10.93
N ILE A 83 4.26 -1.80 11.48
CA ILE A 83 5.02 -3.03 11.69
C ILE A 83 4.72 -3.61 13.09
N PRO A 84 4.37 -4.92 13.22
CA PRO A 84 4.40 -5.96 12.18
C PRO A 84 3.04 -6.20 11.50
N TYR A 85 3.08 -6.49 10.19
CA TYR A 85 1.94 -6.98 9.39
C TYR A 85 2.42 -8.07 8.41
N LYS A 86 2.73 -9.26 8.91
CA LYS A 86 3.30 -10.38 8.14
C LYS A 86 2.27 -10.97 7.16
N PRO A 87 2.62 -11.26 5.89
CA PRO A 87 3.96 -11.29 5.30
C PRO A 87 4.39 -9.98 4.62
N PHE A 88 3.66 -8.88 4.76
CA PHE A 88 3.97 -7.62 4.08
C PHE A 88 5.16 -6.90 4.71
N GLU A 89 5.12 -6.59 6.02
CA GLU A 89 6.24 -5.95 6.73
C GLU A 89 6.37 -6.47 8.15
N TYR A 90 7.50 -7.06 8.44
CA TYR A 90 7.79 -7.63 9.77
C TYR A 90 9.29 -7.69 10.04
N ARG A 91 9.63 -8.02 11.28
CA ARG A 91 11.04 -8.21 11.64
C ARG A 91 11.34 -9.68 11.85
N THR A 92 12.52 -10.09 11.38
CA THR A 92 13.08 -11.41 11.66
C THR A 92 13.44 -11.56 13.14
N GLU A 93 13.80 -12.76 13.57
CA GLU A 93 14.30 -13.00 14.93
C GLU A 93 15.59 -12.20 15.23
N ASP A 94 16.40 -11.91 14.20
CA ASP A 94 17.61 -11.09 14.30
C ASP A 94 17.30 -9.58 14.35
N GLY A 95 16.05 -9.19 14.12
CA GLY A 95 15.57 -7.81 14.17
C GLY A 95 15.58 -7.08 12.83
N ASP A 96 16.00 -7.74 11.74
CA ASP A 96 16.03 -7.18 10.40
C ASP A 96 14.61 -7.04 9.84
N LEU A 97 14.33 -5.91 9.19
CA LEU A 97 13.07 -5.68 8.51
C LEU A 97 13.02 -6.51 7.21
N THR A 98 11.93 -7.21 7.00
CA THR A 98 11.68 -8.02 5.80
C THR A 98 10.19 -8.07 5.50
N GLY A 99 9.84 -8.62 4.35
CA GLY A 99 8.46 -8.77 3.87
C GLY A 99 8.29 -8.28 2.45
N PHE A 100 7.08 -8.44 1.94
CA PHE A 100 6.75 -8.06 0.57
C PHE A 100 6.93 -6.55 0.32
N ASP A 101 6.48 -5.70 1.24
CA ASP A 101 6.60 -4.25 1.10
C ASP A 101 8.07 -3.77 1.13
N PRO A 102 8.96 -4.21 2.04
CA PRO A 102 10.38 -3.91 1.95
C PRO A 102 11.05 -4.42 0.66
N ALA A 103 10.66 -5.61 0.15
CA ALA A 103 11.22 -6.13 -1.10
C ALA A 103 10.73 -5.33 -2.32
N MET A 104 9.47 -4.87 -2.32
CA MET A 104 8.96 -3.97 -3.34
C MET A 104 9.60 -2.57 -3.25
N ALA A 105 9.84 -2.07 -2.03
CA ALA A 105 10.55 -0.79 -1.84
C ALA A 105 11.98 -0.85 -2.39
N GLU A 106 12.71 -1.95 -2.15
CA GLU A 106 14.03 -2.19 -2.75
C GLU A 106 13.97 -2.15 -4.27
N ALA A 107 13.04 -2.93 -4.86
CA ALA A 107 12.90 -3.00 -6.31
C ALA A 107 12.51 -1.65 -6.95
N ILE A 108 11.61 -0.89 -6.32
CA ILE A 108 11.14 0.38 -6.83
C ILE A 108 12.19 1.49 -6.60
N PHE A 109 12.54 1.73 -5.32
CA PHE A 109 13.34 2.91 -4.98
C PHE A 109 14.84 2.70 -5.27
N VAL A 110 15.39 1.50 -4.99
CA VAL A 110 16.83 1.27 -5.18
C VAL A 110 17.13 0.81 -6.60
N ASP A 111 16.49 -0.29 -7.05
CA ASP A 111 16.85 -0.91 -8.31
C ASP A 111 16.45 -0.04 -9.53
N GLU A 112 15.22 0.55 -9.52
CA GLU A 112 14.72 1.33 -10.66
C GLU A 112 15.02 2.83 -10.54
N MET A 113 14.91 3.42 -9.34
CA MET A 113 15.04 4.88 -9.18
C MET A 113 16.43 5.32 -8.70
N GLY A 114 17.29 4.39 -8.21
CA GLY A 114 18.63 4.70 -7.69
C GLY A 114 18.63 5.53 -6.41
N LEU A 115 17.57 5.44 -5.62
CA LEU A 115 17.37 6.12 -4.34
C LEU A 115 17.70 5.17 -3.18
N GLU A 116 17.86 5.71 -1.98
CA GLU A 116 17.87 4.91 -0.74
C GLU A 116 16.49 5.00 -0.08
N TYR A 117 16.15 4.06 0.81
CA TYR A 117 14.90 4.10 1.58
C TYR A 117 15.10 3.74 3.05
N GLU A 118 14.17 4.21 3.90
CA GLU A 118 14.12 3.90 5.32
C GLU A 118 12.67 3.74 5.80
N PHE A 119 12.35 2.60 6.42
CA PHE A 119 11.05 2.36 7.03
C PHE A 119 10.97 2.94 8.44
N GLN A 120 9.92 3.71 8.70
CA GLN A 120 9.58 4.27 10.00
C GLN A 120 8.32 3.59 10.55
N LYS A 121 8.47 2.85 11.65
CA LYS A 121 7.32 2.25 12.33
C LYS A 121 6.38 3.33 12.83
N THR A 122 5.14 3.28 12.38
CA THR A 122 4.07 4.22 12.72
C THR A 122 2.80 3.44 13.01
N ALA A 123 2.09 3.78 14.09
CA ALA A 123 0.81 3.13 14.38
C ALA A 123 -0.23 3.48 13.31
N TRP A 124 -1.06 2.49 12.95
CA TRP A 124 -2.06 2.62 11.88
C TRP A 124 -2.98 3.83 12.02
N ASP A 125 -3.55 4.05 13.21
CA ASP A 125 -4.44 5.19 13.50
C ASP A 125 -3.87 6.57 13.16
N GLY A 126 -2.54 6.70 13.17
CA GLY A 126 -1.84 7.96 12.95
C GLY A 126 -1.07 8.02 11.64
N ILE A 127 -1.15 6.99 10.77
CA ILE A 127 -0.25 6.87 9.63
C ILE A 127 -0.52 7.93 8.54
N ILE A 128 -1.78 8.12 8.12
CA ILE A 128 -2.17 9.17 7.16
C ILE A 128 -1.91 10.58 7.72
N PRO A 129 -2.35 10.94 8.94
CA PRO A 129 -1.96 12.20 9.56
C PRO A 129 -0.45 12.43 9.63
N SER A 130 0.35 11.38 9.86
CA SER A 130 1.81 11.49 9.89
C SER A 130 2.41 11.76 8.51
N LEU A 131 1.88 11.14 7.45
CA LEU A 131 2.25 11.44 6.07
C LEU A 131 1.97 12.91 5.74
N ASN A 132 0.75 13.38 6.03
CA ASN A 132 0.32 14.75 5.75
C ASN A 132 1.09 15.81 6.55
N ASN A 133 1.61 15.43 7.74
CA ASN A 133 2.52 16.27 8.53
C ASN A 133 3.98 16.22 8.06
N GLY A 134 4.31 15.39 7.04
CA GLY A 134 5.66 15.29 6.47
C GLY A 134 6.64 14.50 7.34
N ASN A 135 6.17 13.61 8.22
CA ASN A 135 7.04 12.78 9.05
C ASN A 135 7.78 11.73 8.23
N PHE A 136 7.21 11.33 7.10
CA PHE A 136 7.80 10.48 6.07
C PHE A 136 7.24 10.86 4.70
N ARG A 137 7.85 10.32 3.64
CA ARG A 137 7.53 10.69 2.26
C ARG A 137 6.33 9.96 1.69
N VAL A 138 6.24 8.65 1.96
CA VAL A 138 5.20 7.75 1.45
C VAL A 138 4.74 6.79 2.53
N ILE A 139 3.59 6.13 2.33
CA ILE A 139 3.17 4.97 3.12
C ILE A 139 3.27 3.71 2.25
N MET A 140 3.97 2.68 2.74
CA MET A 140 3.89 1.30 2.27
C MET A 140 3.60 0.43 3.49
N SER A 141 2.38 -0.10 3.58
CA SER A 141 1.87 -0.85 4.73
C SER A 141 0.60 -1.62 4.35
N ALA A 142 0.66 -2.35 3.23
CA ALA A 142 -0.48 -3.09 2.67
C ALA A 142 -1.77 -2.23 2.63
N MET A 143 -1.62 -0.94 2.26
CA MET A 143 -2.70 0.03 2.39
C MET A 143 -3.68 -0.07 1.23
N THR A 144 -4.93 -0.43 1.53
CA THR A 144 -6.02 -0.49 0.56
C THR A 144 -6.36 0.88 0.02
N ILE A 145 -6.43 1.00 -1.30
CA ILE A 145 -6.95 2.14 -2.04
C ILE A 145 -8.48 2.15 -1.85
N ASN A 146 -9.04 3.23 -1.33
CA ASN A 146 -10.49 3.41 -1.25
C ASN A 146 -10.86 4.90 -1.24
N ASP A 147 -12.12 5.20 -1.55
CA ASP A 147 -12.63 6.56 -1.71
C ASP A 147 -12.39 7.45 -0.47
N THR A 148 -12.48 6.88 0.75
CA THR A 148 -12.30 7.65 1.99
C THR A 148 -10.86 8.09 2.17
N ARG A 149 -9.89 7.23 1.84
CA ARG A 149 -8.46 7.55 1.93
C ARG A 149 -8.03 8.47 0.80
N ASP A 150 -8.62 8.29 -0.39
CA ASP A 150 -8.39 9.09 -1.58
C ASP A 150 -8.84 10.56 -1.42
N GLU A 151 -9.67 10.85 -0.41
CA GLU A 151 -9.99 12.22 0.01
C GLU A 151 -8.88 12.90 0.83
N GLU A 152 -7.88 12.15 1.30
CA GLU A 152 -6.82 12.64 2.19
C GLU A 152 -5.40 12.47 1.64
N VAL A 153 -5.21 11.52 0.69
CA VAL A 153 -3.92 11.13 0.12
C VAL A 153 -4.09 10.61 -1.31
N ASP A 154 -3.08 10.75 -2.14
CA ASP A 154 -3.03 10.14 -3.46
C ASP A 154 -2.41 8.74 -3.40
N PHE A 155 -2.74 7.87 -4.36
CA PHE A 155 -2.23 6.51 -4.44
C PHE A 155 -1.49 6.23 -5.73
N SER A 156 -0.47 5.38 -5.65
CA SER A 156 0.14 4.76 -6.82
C SER A 156 -0.86 3.84 -7.54
N ASP A 157 -0.47 3.38 -8.72
CA ASP A 157 -1.09 2.21 -9.33
C ASP A 157 -1.07 1.03 -8.34
N PRO A 158 -2.11 0.16 -8.35
CA PRO A 158 -2.16 -0.98 -7.43
C PRO A 158 -0.95 -1.90 -7.58
N TYR A 159 -0.31 -2.27 -6.46
CA TYR A 159 0.79 -3.24 -6.47
C TYR A 159 0.42 -4.62 -5.92
N PHE A 160 -0.75 -4.76 -5.26
CA PHE A 160 -1.23 -6.02 -4.72
C PHE A 160 -2.76 -6.08 -4.74
N THR A 161 -3.34 -7.29 -4.84
CA THR A 161 -4.78 -7.53 -4.66
C THR A 161 -5.00 -8.47 -3.48
N ALA A 162 -5.83 -8.08 -2.54
CA ALA A 162 -6.19 -8.83 -1.35
C ALA A 162 -7.72 -8.98 -1.22
N TYR A 163 -8.12 -9.81 -0.25
CA TYR A 163 -9.51 -10.04 0.11
C TYR A 163 -9.66 -9.91 1.62
N GLN A 164 -10.66 -9.20 2.12
CA GLN A 164 -11.05 -9.35 3.50
C GLN A 164 -11.70 -10.71 3.70
N THR A 165 -11.25 -11.43 4.70
CA THR A 165 -11.65 -12.82 4.96
C THR A 165 -11.90 -13.04 6.45
N VAL A 166 -12.49 -14.17 6.78
CA VAL A 166 -12.80 -14.55 8.16
C VAL A 166 -12.03 -15.81 8.53
N ILE A 167 -11.34 -15.79 9.66
CA ILE A 167 -10.74 -16.98 10.27
C ILE A 167 -11.39 -17.27 11.61
N VAL A 168 -11.49 -18.56 11.92
CA VAL A 168 -12.11 -19.11 13.13
C VAL A 168 -11.25 -20.24 13.71
N LEU A 169 -11.55 -20.69 14.92
CA LEU A 169 -10.98 -21.92 15.45
C LEU A 169 -11.62 -23.14 14.76
N GLU A 170 -10.81 -24.12 14.31
CA GLU A 170 -11.26 -25.36 13.66
C GLU A 170 -12.30 -26.15 14.47
N ASN A 171 -12.26 -26.02 15.79
CA ASN A 171 -13.17 -26.70 16.71
C ASN A 171 -14.33 -25.83 17.20
N SER A 172 -14.55 -24.65 16.59
CA SER A 172 -15.72 -23.83 16.84
C SER A 172 -16.96 -24.42 16.14
N ASP A 173 -18.15 -23.97 16.57
CA ASP A 173 -19.42 -24.32 15.93
C ASP A 173 -19.73 -23.39 14.73
N ILE A 174 -18.80 -22.54 14.30
CA ILE A 174 -18.96 -21.58 13.19
C ILE A 174 -18.51 -22.26 11.90
N GLU A 175 -19.46 -22.62 11.05
CA GLU A 175 -19.24 -23.28 9.76
C GLU A 175 -19.64 -22.40 8.56
N SER A 176 -20.42 -21.33 8.81
CA SER A 176 -20.94 -20.42 7.78
C SER A 176 -20.96 -18.96 8.27
N LYS A 177 -21.18 -18.03 7.36
CA LYS A 177 -21.34 -16.60 7.66
C LYS A 177 -22.50 -16.35 8.63
N GLU A 178 -23.58 -17.09 8.49
CA GLU A 178 -24.78 -16.98 9.31
C GLU A 178 -24.53 -17.39 10.77
N ASP A 179 -23.59 -18.30 11.04
CA ASP A 179 -23.23 -18.74 12.38
C ASP A 179 -22.48 -17.67 13.19
N LEU A 180 -22.04 -16.58 12.53
CA LEU A 180 -21.45 -15.41 13.18
C LEU A 180 -22.50 -14.53 13.86
N GLN A 181 -23.79 -14.74 13.61
CA GLN A 181 -24.86 -13.96 14.25
C GLN A 181 -24.84 -14.13 15.77
N GLY A 182 -24.73 -13.03 16.50
CA GLY A 182 -24.63 -13.01 17.97
C GLY A 182 -23.24 -13.25 18.52
N GLU A 183 -22.26 -13.51 17.65
CA GLU A 183 -20.88 -13.76 18.04
C GLU A 183 -20.04 -12.47 18.09
N SER A 184 -18.81 -12.58 18.63
CA SER A 184 -17.83 -11.49 18.67
C SER A 184 -16.74 -11.68 17.62
N VAL A 185 -16.38 -10.61 16.91
CA VAL A 185 -15.36 -10.60 15.85
C VAL A 185 -14.27 -9.58 16.16
N GLY A 186 -13.02 -10.02 16.11
CA GLY A 186 -11.84 -9.17 16.27
C GLY A 186 -11.42 -8.54 14.94
N VAL A 187 -11.07 -7.28 14.97
CA VAL A 187 -10.56 -6.51 13.81
C VAL A 187 -9.44 -5.57 14.25
N GLN A 188 -8.61 -5.11 13.32
CA GLN A 188 -7.77 -3.95 13.59
C GLN A 188 -8.57 -2.68 13.33
N LYS A 189 -8.48 -1.74 14.25
CA LYS A 189 -9.21 -0.47 14.23
C LYS A 189 -8.82 0.42 13.04
N ASN A 190 -9.81 1.12 12.45
CA ASN A 190 -9.66 2.04 11.33
C ASN A 190 -9.07 1.38 10.05
N THR A 191 -9.27 0.05 9.88
CA THR A 191 -8.90 -0.68 8.67
C THR A 191 -10.12 -0.97 7.80
N THR A 192 -9.86 -1.43 6.58
CA THR A 192 -10.89 -1.99 5.69
C THR A 192 -11.48 -3.29 6.25
N GLY A 193 -10.71 -4.04 7.06
CA GLY A 193 -11.20 -5.20 7.81
C GLY A 193 -12.28 -4.83 8.83
N GLU A 194 -12.11 -3.71 9.56
CA GLU A 194 -13.18 -3.21 10.43
C GLU A 194 -14.40 -2.77 9.61
N GLY A 195 -14.18 -2.12 8.45
CA GLY A 195 -15.25 -1.77 7.53
C GLY A 195 -16.02 -2.99 7.00
N ALA A 196 -15.31 -4.04 6.61
CA ALA A 196 -15.91 -5.31 6.17
C ALA A 196 -16.72 -5.99 7.30
N ALA A 197 -16.21 -5.95 8.53
CA ALA A 197 -16.95 -6.45 9.69
C ALA A 197 -18.22 -5.63 9.98
N GLN A 198 -18.20 -4.32 9.76
CA GLN A 198 -19.41 -3.48 9.87
C GLN A 198 -20.45 -3.81 8.80
N GLN A 199 -20.04 -4.06 7.56
CA GLN A 199 -20.94 -4.52 6.49
C GLN A 199 -21.52 -5.89 6.81
N LEU A 200 -20.68 -6.84 7.27
CA LEU A 200 -21.11 -8.15 7.74
C LEU A 200 -22.14 -8.05 8.87
N LYS A 201 -21.94 -7.13 9.81
CA LYS A 201 -22.90 -6.85 10.88
C LYS A 201 -24.24 -6.39 10.34
N GLU A 202 -24.26 -5.53 9.33
CA GLU A 202 -25.52 -5.09 8.68
C GLU A 202 -26.22 -6.26 8.00
N GLU A 203 -25.50 -7.14 7.33
CA GLU A 203 -26.04 -8.35 6.69
C GLU A 203 -26.64 -9.35 7.72
N LEU A 204 -26.11 -9.36 8.94
CA LEU A 204 -26.56 -10.18 10.07
C LEU A 204 -27.59 -9.44 10.97
N ASP A 205 -28.39 -8.52 10.42
CA ASP A 205 -29.44 -7.77 11.13
C ASP A 205 -28.93 -6.95 12.34
N GLY A 206 -27.64 -6.60 12.35
CA GLY A 206 -26.99 -5.83 13.41
C GLY A 206 -26.52 -6.67 14.61
N ASP A 207 -26.68 -7.99 14.57
CA ASP A 207 -26.34 -8.91 15.65
C ASP A 207 -24.93 -9.50 15.48
N LEU A 208 -23.91 -8.65 15.60
CA LEU A 208 -22.48 -8.99 15.61
C LEU A 208 -21.77 -8.03 16.55
N ASP A 209 -20.95 -8.54 17.48
CA ASP A 209 -20.13 -7.72 18.37
C ASP A 209 -18.73 -7.51 17.78
N ILE A 210 -18.40 -6.29 17.38
CA ILE A 210 -17.10 -5.97 16.77
C ILE A 210 -16.16 -5.44 17.84
N GLN A 211 -15.05 -6.15 18.06
CA GLN A 211 -13.99 -5.79 18.99
C GLN A 211 -12.77 -5.29 18.22
N SER A 212 -12.50 -3.99 18.32
CA SER A 212 -11.41 -3.31 17.59
C SER A 212 -10.15 -3.27 18.44
N TYR A 213 -9.02 -3.66 17.86
CA TYR A 213 -7.69 -3.69 18.47
C TYR A 213 -6.78 -2.67 17.77
N ASP A 214 -5.81 -2.13 18.48
CA ASP A 214 -4.84 -1.18 17.90
C ASP A 214 -3.93 -1.86 16.86
N GLN A 215 -3.67 -3.16 17.02
CA GLN A 215 -2.91 -3.99 16.08
C GLN A 215 -3.62 -5.31 15.83
N ILE A 216 -3.48 -5.86 14.61
CA ILE A 216 -4.10 -7.13 14.24
C ILE A 216 -3.63 -8.31 15.11
N THR A 217 -2.39 -8.27 15.58
CA THR A 217 -1.86 -9.28 16.51
C THR A 217 -2.69 -9.40 17.79
N GLY A 218 -3.26 -8.29 18.26
CA GLY A 218 -4.18 -8.31 19.41
C GLY A 218 -5.49 -9.04 19.11
N ALA A 219 -6.05 -8.92 17.90
CA ALA A 219 -7.22 -9.66 17.47
C ALA A 219 -6.91 -11.17 17.33
N PHE A 220 -5.75 -11.52 16.79
CA PHE A 220 -5.29 -12.91 16.70
C PHE A 220 -5.09 -13.54 18.08
N ASP A 221 -4.47 -12.83 19.02
CA ASP A 221 -4.34 -13.28 20.41
C ASP A 221 -5.72 -13.50 21.04
N ALA A 222 -6.67 -12.62 20.78
CA ALA A 222 -8.04 -12.75 21.28
C ALA A 222 -8.75 -13.99 20.71
N LEU A 223 -8.54 -14.33 19.43
CA LEU A 223 -9.08 -15.55 18.82
C LEU A 223 -8.50 -16.80 19.47
N ILE A 224 -7.18 -16.91 19.59
CA ILE A 224 -6.52 -18.06 20.24
C ILE A 224 -7.02 -18.24 21.68
N ASN A 225 -7.26 -17.15 22.39
CA ASN A 225 -7.72 -17.17 23.79
C ASN A 225 -9.25 -17.27 23.92
N ASN A 226 -10.01 -17.52 22.85
CA ASN A 226 -11.47 -17.57 22.82
C ASN A 226 -12.15 -16.31 23.39
N GLN A 227 -11.54 -15.14 23.21
CA GLN A 227 -12.13 -13.85 23.60
C GLN A 227 -12.96 -13.26 22.46
N VAL A 228 -12.65 -13.63 21.21
CA VAL A 228 -13.49 -13.42 20.04
C VAL A 228 -13.70 -14.75 19.32
N ALA A 229 -14.83 -14.89 18.63
CA ALA A 229 -15.18 -16.11 17.91
C ALA A 229 -14.55 -16.20 16.53
N ALA A 230 -14.25 -15.04 15.93
CA ALA A 230 -13.62 -14.93 14.61
C ALA A 230 -12.72 -13.69 14.53
N VAL A 231 -11.88 -13.62 13.48
CA VAL A 231 -11.12 -12.42 13.10
C VAL A 231 -11.39 -12.12 11.65
N VAL A 232 -11.65 -10.85 11.33
CA VAL A 232 -11.73 -10.34 9.96
C VAL A 232 -10.43 -9.59 9.64
N ASN A 233 -9.74 -10.01 8.58
CA ASN A 233 -8.51 -9.40 8.10
C ASN A 233 -8.18 -9.88 6.68
N ASP A 234 -7.10 -9.34 6.10
CA ASP A 234 -6.62 -9.71 4.78
C ASP A 234 -6.25 -11.19 4.66
N ASN A 235 -6.62 -11.80 3.55
CA ASN A 235 -6.48 -13.22 3.31
C ASN A 235 -5.05 -13.74 3.45
N THR A 236 -4.05 -13.00 2.98
CA THR A 236 -2.64 -13.41 3.05
C THR A 236 -2.09 -13.36 4.47
N VAL A 237 -2.50 -12.36 5.25
CA VAL A 237 -2.12 -12.23 6.67
C VAL A 237 -2.83 -13.29 7.51
N ASN A 238 -4.11 -13.54 7.25
CA ASN A 238 -4.86 -14.63 7.87
C ASN A 238 -4.26 -16.01 7.51
N ALA A 239 -3.81 -16.20 6.25
CA ALA A 239 -3.16 -17.43 5.83
C ALA A 239 -1.83 -17.67 6.56
N GLU A 240 -1.02 -16.63 6.71
CA GLU A 240 0.25 -16.72 7.44
C GLU A 240 -0.01 -17.06 8.92
N PHE A 241 -0.98 -16.40 9.55
CA PHE A 241 -1.35 -16.69 10.92
C PHE A 241 -1.88 -18.13 11.09
N ALA A 242 -2.72 -18.61 10.17
CA ALA A 242 -3.22 -19.99 10.18
C ALA A 242 -2.14 -21.02 9.92
N ASN A 243 -1.10 -20.69 9.12
CA ASN A 243 0.05 -21.56 8.89
C ASN A 243 0.95 -21.68 10.12
N GLU A 244 1.07 -20.62 10.91
CA GLU A 244 1.88 -20.60 12.14
C GLU A 244 1.15 -21.22 13.35
N ASN A 245 -0.19 -21.28 13.30
CA ASN A 245 -1.01 -21.70 14.44
C ASN A 245 -1.96 -22.87 14.05
N ASP A 246 -1.65 -24.07 14.54
CA ASP A 246 -2.51 -25.23 14.34
C ASP A 246 -3.93 -24.98 14.92
N GLY A 247 -4.96 -25.34 14.17
CA GLY A 247 -6.36 -25.23 14.60
C GLY A 247 -7.04 -23.90 14.28
N ILE A 248 -6.39 -23.04 13.47
CA ILE A 248 -6.99 -21.87 12.83
C ILE A 248 -7.35 -22.23 11.39
N VAL A 249 -8.56 -21.88 10.96
CA VAL A 249 -9.07 -22.16 9.62
C VAL A 249 -9.81 -20.96 9.06
N PHE A 250 -9.79 -20.83 7.74
CA PHE A 250 -10.68 -19.90 7.05
C PHE A 250 -12.12 -20.38 7.12
N LEU A 251 -13.04 -19.47 7.29
CA LEU A 251 -14.47 -19.74 7.13
C LEU A 251 -14.75 -20.02 5.64
N GLU A 252 -15.34 -21.18 5.33
CA GLU A 252 -15.67 -21.57 3.95
C GLU A 252 -16.89 -20.77 3.45
N GLY A 253 -16.95 -20.52 2.13
CA GLY A 253 -18.08 -19.86 1.51
C GLY A 253 -17.74 -19.14 0.22
N GLU A 254 -18.78 -18.84 -0.55
CA GLU A 254 -18.69 -17.94 -1.70
C GLU A 254 -18.84 -16.49 -1.21
N GLY A 255 -18.23 -15.53 -1.92
CA GLY A 255 -18.31 -14.12 -1.54
C GLY A 255 -17.86 -13.18 -2.64
N ALA A 256 -17.37 -12.01 -2.25
CA ALA A 256 -17.07 -10.89 -3.15
C ALA A 256 -16.16 -11.25 -4.34
N ALA A 257 -15.16 -12.11 -4.16
CA ALA A 257 -14.28 -12.54 -5.27
C ALA A 257 -15.04 -13.34 -6.32
N ALA A 258 -15.93 -14.26 -5.90
CA ALA A 258 -16.78 -15.03 -6.82
C ALA A 258 -17.80 -14.13 -7.54
N GLU A 259 -18.40 -13.18 -6.82
CA GLU A 259 -19.34 -12.21 -7.37
C GLU A 259 -18.68 -11.27 -8.39
N ALA A 260 -17.40 -10.93 -8.16
CA ALA A 260 -16.57 -10.15 -9.09
C ALA A 260 -16.10 -10.97 -10.31
N GLY A 261 -16.39 -12.29 -10.36
CA GLY A 261 -15.98 -13.18 -11.46
C GLY A 261 -14.48 -13.45 -11.48
N GLN A 262 -13.81 -13.33 -10.34
CA GLN A 262 -12.41 -13.67 -10.17
C GLN A 262 -12.24 -15.17 -9.93
N ASP A 263 -10.99 -15.67 -10.02
CA ASP A 263 -10.67 -17.02 -9.60
C ASP A 263 -10.74 -17.10 -8.07
N ALA A 264 -11.97 -17.34 -7.57
CA ALA A 264 -12.31 -17.20 -6.18
C ALA A 264 -11.72 -18.38 -5.37
N PRO A 265 -11.18 -18.11 -4.18
CA PRO A 265 -10.76 -19.18 -3.26
C PRO A 265 -11.97 -19.93 -2.68
N ASP A 266 -11.73 -21.10 -2.08
CA ASP A 266 -12.75 -21.93 -1.43
C ASP A 266 -13.26 -21.34 -0.10
N TYR A 267 -12.68 -20.22 0.38
CA TYR A 267 -13.06 -19.54 1.61
C TYR A 267 -13.86 -18.27 1.34
N LEU A 268 -14.64 -17.86 2.32
CA LEU A 268 -15.47 -16.65 2.28
C LEU A 268 -14.60 -15.39 2.09
N THR A 269 -14.90 -14.62 1.05
CA THR A 269 -14.32 -13.30 0.81
C THR A 269 -15.38 -12.21 1.03
N LEU A 270 -15.11 -11.26 1.93
CA LEU A 270 -16.03 -10.16 2.24
C LEU A 270 -15.89 -9.01 1.26
N THR A 271 -14.65 -8.68 0.87
CA THR A 271 -14.32 -7.62 -0.10
C THR A 271 -13.21 -8.06 -1.03
N VAL A 272 -13.06 -7.32 -2.15
CA VAL A 272 -11.88 -7.36 -3.02
C VAL A 272 -11.19 -6.02 -2.91
N GLU A 273 -9.90 -6.02 -2.61
CA GLU A 273 -9.12 -4.82 -2.31
C GLU A 273 -7.85 -4.74 -3.14
N ASN A 274 -7.43 -3.52 -3.43
CA ASN A 274 -6.14 -3.26 -4.07
C ASN A 274 -5.29 -2.40 -3.15
N TYR A 275 -4.01 -2.75 -2.98
CA TYR A 275 -3.05 -1.94 -2.21
C TYR A 275 -2.30 -0.99 -3.12
N GLY A 276 -2.10 0.22 -2.63
CA GLY A 276 -1.28 1.25 -3.26
C GLY A 276 -0.27 1.84 -2.28
N ILE A 277 0.77 2.44 -2.83
CA ILE A 277 1.67 3.31 -2.08
C ILE A 277 0.95 4.66 -1.93
N ALA A 278 0.85 5.19 -0.71
CA ALA A 278 0.16 6.46 -0.50
C ALA A 278 1.14 7.64 -0.43
N PHE A 279 0.71 8.76 -1.01
CA PHE A 279 1.45 10.03 -1.14
C PHE A 279 0.60 11.17 -0.59
N ARG A 280 1.23 12.31 -0.28
CA ARG A 280 0.48 13.56 -0.08
C ARG A 280 -0.09 14.06 -1.40
N GLU A 281 -1.24 14.70 -1.37
CA GLU A 281 -1.97 15.23 -2.54
C GLU A 281 -1.14 16.19 -3.43
N ASP A 282 -0.06 16.79 -2.94
CA ASP A 282 0.80 17.74 -3.67
C ASP A 282 2.11 17.10 -4.18
N ASP A 283 2.19 15.77 -4.23
CA ASP A 283 3.40 15.02 -4.59
C ASP A 283 3.34 14.31 -5.95
N ASP A 284 2.59 14.88 -6.89
CA ASP A 284 2.31 14.33 -8.21
C ASP A 284 3.55 13.88 -8.99
N GLU A 285 4.64 14.66 -8.97
CA GLU A 285 5.86 14.34 -9.70
C GLU A 285 6.55 13.08 -9.17
N PHE A 286 6.55 12.91 -7.84
CA PHE A 286 7.14 11.72 -7.23
C PHE A 286 6.23 10.49 -7.41
N LEU A 287 4.92 10.67 -7.31
CA LEU A 287 3.92 9.64 -7.57
C LEU A 287 4.04 9.10 -9.01
N GLU A 288 4.14 9.98 -10.02
CA GLU A 288 4.29 9.57 -11.41
C GLU A 288 5.59 8.77 -11.62
N ALA A 289 6.70 9.23 -11.05
CA ALA A 289 7.98 8.52 -11.13
C ALA A 289 7.93 7.13 -10.43
N VAL A 290 7.25 7.02 -9.30
CA VAL A 290 7.06 5.74 -8.61
C VAL A 290 6.16 4.80 -9.43
N ASN A 291 5.13 5.30 -10.10
CA ASN A 291 4.30 4.49 -10.99
C ASN A 291 5.08 3.97 -12.20
N GLU A 292 5.96 4.79 -12.80
CA GLU A 292 6.86 4.36 -13.88
C GLU A 292 7.81 3.24 -13.38
N ALA A 293 8.40 3.41 -12.20
CA ALA A 293 9.28 2.40 -11.60
C ALA A 293 8.51 1.11 -11.26
N LEU A 294 7.32 1.20 -10.67
CA LEU A 294 6.47 0.05 -10.39
C LEU A 294 6.08 -0.73 -11.66
N ALA A 295 5.80 -0.01 -12.75
CA ALA A 295 5.54 -0.62 -14.05
C ALA A 295 6.78 -1.38 -14.56
N ALA A 296 7.99 -0.79 -14.46
CA ALA A 296 9.24 -1.44 -14.84
C ALA A 296 9.52 -2.69 -14.00
N VAL A 297 9.31 -2.65 -12.69
CA VAL A 297 9.43 -3.83 -11.80
C VAL A 297 8.48 -4.96 -12.23
N LYS A 298 7.25 -4.63 -12.64
CA LYS A 298 6.28 -5.62 -13.16
C LYS A 298 6.70 -6.17 -14.52
N GLU A 299 7.13 -5.31 -15.44
CA GLU A 299 7.51 -5.71 -16.80
C GLU A 299 8.80 -6.53 -16.84
N SER A 300 9.74 -6.29 -15.94
CA SER A 300 10.99 -7.07 -15.82
C SER A 300 10.79 -8.49 -15.29
N GLY A 301 9.64 -8.79 -14.68
CA GLY A 301 9.37 -10.03 -13.95
C GLY A 301 9.89 -10.03 -12.51
N ARG A 302 10.51 -8.95 -12.04
CA ARG A 302 10.99 -8.84 -10.67
C ARG A 302 9.85 -8.88 -9.66
N TYR A 303 8.69 -8.34 -10.02
CA TYR A 303 7.47 -8.45 -9.23
C TYR A 303 7.09 -9.92 -8.96
N ASP A 304 7.09 -10.75 -10.00
CA ASP A 304 6.73 -12.18 -9.89
C ASP A 304 7.72 -12.96 -9.02
N GLU A 305 9.01 -12.62 -9.07
CA GLU A 305 10.02 -13.20 -8.18
C GLU A 305 9.74 -12.86 -6.72
N ILE A 306 9.51 -11.58 -6.40
CA ILE A 306 9.18 -11.11 -5.05
C ILE A 306 7.85 -11.73 -4.59
N TYR A 307 6.83 -11.72 -5.44
CA TYR A 307 5.54 -12.33 -5.12
C TYR A 307 5.68 -13.81 -4.75
N ASN A 308 6.43 -14.57 -5.55
CA ASN A 308 6.65 -15.98 -5.30
C ASN A 308 7.47 -16.26 -4.03
N GLU A 309 8.36 -15.36 -3.63
CA GLU A 309 9.14 -15.48 -2.41
C GLU A 309 8.24 -15.46 -1.15
N TYR A 310 7.25 -14.57 -1.14
CA TYR A 310 6.42 -14.35 0.06
C TYR A 310 5.07 -15.08 0.04
N PHE A 311 4.54 -15.44 -1.14
CA PHE A 311 3.18 -15.97 -1.27
C PHE A 311 3.06 -17.34 -1.96
N ALA A 312 4.09 -17.82 -2.69
CA ALA A 312 4.07 -19.12 -3.30
C ALA A 312 4.65 -20.19 -2.37
N GLY A 313 3.90 -20.56 -1.34
CA GLY A 313 4.26 -21.59 -0.36
C GLY A 313 3.54 -22.93 -0.56
#